data_be6a3c35630c19e29641033b6db587fb
#
_entry.id   be6a3c35630c19e29641033b6db587fb
#
_cell.length_a   1.000
_cell.length_b   1.000
_cell.length_c   1.000
_cell.angle_alpha   90.00
_cell.angle_beta   90.00
_cell.angle_gamma   90.00
#
_symmetry.space_group_name_H-M   'P 1'
#
loop_
_entity.id
_entity.type
_entity.pdbx_description
1 polymer ?
#
loop_
_entity_poly.entity_id
_entity_poly.type
_entity_poly.pdbx_seq_one_letter_code
_entity_poly.pdbx_strand_id
1 'polypeptide(L)'
;LEERRPLEARVCHLGSLLADDFPPEVVKYLATKGLVSIDVQGYLREVVGEDVRAIPWKHQEEVLAATSILKLNEHEMEVITNSKDPRTVARTLADQGVREVVITLGSYGSLIYADRHFYEIPAFQPREVVDATGCGDTYSTGYLYCRLQGMGYAEAGRFAAAMCTLKLEHNGPFDGTLADIERVMR
;
A
#
# COMPACT_ATOMS: atom_id res chain seq x y z
N LEU A 1 -22.52 19.55 21.54
CA LEU A 1 -21.19 19.29 20.99
C LEU A 1 -20.71 18.00 21.66
N GLU A 2 -20.86 16.86 20.98
CA GLU A 2 -20.22 15.62 21.43
C GLU A 2 -18.71 15.85 21.49
N GLU A 3 -18.11 15.64 22.64
CA GLU A 3 -16.65 15.60 22.79
C GLU A 3 -16.12 14.46 21.92
N ARG A 4 -15.57 14.80 20.77
CA ARG A 4 -14.93 13.81 19.91
C ARG A 4 -13.72 13.26 20.67
N ARG A 5 -13.71 11.95 20.94
CA ARG A 5 -12.55 11.28 21.53
C ARG A 5 -11.32 11.59 20.68
N PRO A 6 -10.16 11.89 21.29
CA PRO A 6 -8.95 12.11 20.54
C PRO A 6 -8.64 10.85 19.71
N LEU A 7 -8.21 11.04 18.46
CA LEU A 7 -7.75 9.94 17.62
C LEU A 7 -6.41 9.43 18.17
N GLU A 8 -6.38 8.20 18.61
CA GLU A 8 -5.17 7.49 19.02
C GLU A 8 -4.98 6.29 18.10
N ALA A 9 -3.96 6.35 17.25
CA ALA A 9 -3.63 5.28 16.31
C ALA A 9 -2.12 5.17 16.12
N ARG A 10 -1.59 3.95 16.07
CA ARG A 10 -0.18 3.72 15.70
C ARG A 10 0.05 3.92 14.21
N VAL A 11 -0.94 3.59 13.40
CA VAL A 11 -0.97 3.81 11.95
C VAL A 11 -2.38 4.18 11.50
N CYS A 12 -2.48 5.14 10.60
CA CYS A 12 -3.69 5.46 9.84
C CYS A 12 -3.46 5.01 8.40
N HIS A 13 -4.21 4.01 7.95
CA HIS A 13 -4.17 3.57 6.56
C HIS A 13 -5.26 4.25 5.74
N LEU A 14 -4.87 4.90 4.65
CA LEU A 14 -5.76 5.63 3.75
C LEU A 14 -5.88 4.85 2.43
N GLY A 15 -6.89 3.99 2.37
CA GLY A 15 -7.30 3.28 1.17
C GLY A 15 -8.38 4.08 0.44
N SER A 16 -8.00 5.22 -0.16
CA SER A 16 -8.94 6.09 -0.87
C SER A 16 -9.50 5.41 -2.11
N LEU A 17 -10.75 5.71 -2.44
CA LEU A 17 -11.40 5.31 -3.69
C LEU A 17 -11.27 6.40 -4.74
N LEU A 18 -11.28 7.67 -4.32
CA LEU A 18 -11.24 8.87 -5.16
C LEU A 18 -10.21 9.87 -4.65
N ALA A 19 -9.78 10.77 -5.54
CA ALA A 19 -8.71 11.73 -5.28
C ALA A 19 -9.00 12.72 -4.15
N ASP A 20 -10.27 13.04 -3.92
CA ASP A 20 -10.68 14.03 -2.93
C ASP A 20 -11.10 13.41 -1.57
N ASP A 21 -10.98 12.09 -1.39
CA ASP A 21 -11.35 11.41 -0.14
C ASP A 21 -10.52 11.89 1.06
N PHE A 22 -9.21 12.11 0.84
CA PHE A 22 -8.28 12.56 1.87
C PHE A 22 -7.45 13.75 1.38
N PRO A 23 -7.93 14.98 1.56
CA PRO A 23 -7.18 16.17 1.18
C PRO A 23 -5.91 16.36 2.05
N PRO A 24 -4.90 17.14 1.57
CA PRO A 24 -3.59 17.24 2.22
C PRO A 24 -3.64 17.62 3.71
N GLU A 25 -4.57 18.47 4.12
CA GLU A 25 -4.73 18.88 5.52
C GLU A 25 -5.15 17.72 6.43
N VAL A 26 -5.96 16.77 5.92
CA VAL A 26 -6.33 15.56 6.65
C VAL A 26 -5.12 14.64 6.82
N VAL A 27 -4.35 14.44 5.75
CA VAL A 27 -3.14 13.61 5.79
C VAL A 27 -2.12 14.18 6.77
N LYS A 28 -1.86 15.51 6.70
CA LYS A 28 -0.97 16.23 7.63
C LYS A 28 -1.45 16.11 9.08
N TYR A 29 -2.76 16.24 9.33
CA TYR A 29 -3.32 16.05 10.66
C TYR A 29 -3.09 14.63 11.18
N LEU A 30 -3.37 13.61 10.37
CA LEU A 30 -3.17 12.21 10.75
C LEU A 30 -1.68 11.91 11.03
N ALA A 31 -0.76 12.51 10.28
CA ALA A 31 0.67 12.38 10.51
C ALA A 31 1.13 12.92 11.89
N THR A 32 0.35 13.82 12.52
CA THR A 32 0.60 14.24 13.91
C THR A 32 0.13 13.24 14.96
N LYS A 33 -0.66 12.22 14.56
CA LYS A 33 -1.26 11.23 15.46
C LYS A 33 -0.55 9.88 15.43
N GLY A 34 0.08 9.54 14.30
CA GLY A 34 0.77 8.28 14.10
C GLY A 34 1.38 8.18 12.71
N LEU A 35 1.79 6.98 12.32
CA LEU A 35 2.25 6.72 10.96
C LEU A 35 1.07 6.84 9.99
N VAL A 36 1.30 7.44 8.83
CA VAL A 36 0.33 7.46 7.74
C VAL A 36 0.77 6.48 6.66
N SER A 37 -0.11 5.55 6.31
CA SER A 37 0.04 4.64 5.20
C SER A 37 -0.97 4.97 4.11
N ILE A 38 -0.54 5.05 2.86
CA ILE A 38 -1.39 5.40 1.72
C ILE A 38 -1.31 4.31 0.65
N ASP A 39 -2.48 3.91 0.12
CA ASP A 39 -2.60 3.26 -1.19
C ASP A 39 -2.86 4.34 -2.25
N VAL A 40 -2.00 4.40 -3.26
CA VAL A 40 -2.03 5.48 -4.28
C VAL A 40 -3.30 5.45 -5.12
N GLN A 41 -3.92 4.30 -5.28
CA GLN A 41 -4.98 4.03 -6.27
C GLN A 41 -6.06 5.11 -6.34
N GLY A 42 -6.63 5.52 -5.20
CA GLY A 42 -7.72 6.49 -5.19
C GLY A 42 -7.29 7.88 -5.63
N TYR A 43 -6.08 8.30 -5.28
CA TYR A 43 -5.55 9.61 -5.66
C TYR A 43 -5.42 9.83 -7.17
N LEU A 44 -5.47 8.76 -7.94
CA LEU A 44 -5.39 8.76 -9.41
C LEU A 44 -6.74 8.62 -10.09
N ARG A 45 -7.85 8.76 -9.36
CA ARG A 45 -9.21 8.53 -9.86
C ARG A 45 -10.16 9.67 -9.53
N GLU A 46 -11.02 10.00 -10.49
CA GLU A 46 -12.19 10.85 -10.29
C GLU A 46 -13.44 10.24 -10.90
N VAL A 47 -14.61 10.63 -10.42
CA VAL A 47 -15.90 10.25 -11.01
C VAL A 47 -16.42 11.42 -11.84
N VAL A 48 -16.72 11.17 -13.12
CA VAL A 48 -17.35 12.14 -14.02
C VAL A 48 -18.61 11.49 -14.60
N GLY A 49 -19.77 11.90 -14.08
CA GLY A 49 -21.04 11.24 -14.37
C GLY A 49 -21.06 9.83 -13.76
N GLU A 50 -21.17 8.79 -14.62
CA GLU A 50 -21.14 7.38 -14.21
C GLU A 50 -19.77 6.71 -14.43
N ASP A 51 -18.79 7.46 -14.98
CA ASP A 51 -17.48 6.94 -15.35
C ASP A 51 -16.41 7.23 -14.28
N VAL A 52 -15.56 6.25 -14.01
CA VAL A 52 -14.31 6.45 -13.26
C VAL A 52 -13.19 6.77 -14.23
N ARG A 53 -12.54 7.91 -14.09
CA ARG A 53 -11.45 8.38 -14.96
C ARG A 53 -10.13 8.47 -14.20
N ALA A 54 -9.05 8.16 -14.90
CA ALA A 54 -7.70 8.40 -14.41
C ALA A 54 -7.36 9.90 -14.47
N ILE A 55 -6.74 10.40 -13.39
CA ILE A 55 -6.28 11.79 -13.29
C ILE A 55 -4.86 11.83 -12.71
N PRO A 56 -4.09 12.90 -12.99
CA PRO A 56 -2.84 13.16 -12.27
C PRO A 56 -3.10 13.37 -10.79
N TRP A 57 -2.16 12.96 -9.94
CA TRP A 57 -2.26 13.17 -8.49
C TRP A 57 -2.11 14.65 -8.14
N LYS A 58 -3.21 15.26 -7.73
CA LYS A 58 -3.22 16.64 -7.22
C LYS A 58 -2.53 16.68 -5.84
N HIS A 59 -1.75 17.71 -5.58
CA HIS A 59 -1.05 17.90 -4.29
C HIS A 59 -0.11 16.74 -3.89
N GLN A 60 0.43 16.00 -4.88
CA GLN A 60 1.30 14.84 -4.64
C GLN A 60 2.43 15.16 -3.64
N GLU A 61 3.18 16.25 -3.85
CA GLU A 61 4.32 16.63 -3.00
C GLU A 61 3.92 16.83 -1.53
N GLU A 62 2.80 17.53 -1.30
CA GLU A 62 2.32 17.81 0.06
C GLU A 62 1.87 16.55 0.79
N VAL A 63 1.22 15.64 0.08
CA VAL A 63 0.73 14.38 0.63
C VAL A 63 1.90 13.45 0.91
N LEU A 64 2.85 13.31 -0.03
CA LEU A 64 4.03 12.45 0.13
C LEU A 64 4.91 12.88 1.31
N ALA A 65 5.10 14.20 1.51
CA ALA A 65 5.88 14.72 2.64
C ALA A 65 5.29 14.34 4.02
N ALA A 66 3.99 14.03 4.09
CA ALA A 66 3.30 13.59 5.31
C ALA A 66 3.07 12.07 5.37
N THR A 67 3.53 11.33 4.35
CA THR A 67 3.31 9.88 4.22
C THR A 67 4.49 9.09 4.78
N SER A 68 4.22 8.15 5.66
CA SER A 68 5.24 7.25 6.21
C SER A 68 5.45 6.02 5.33
N ILE A 69 4.36 5.41 4.86
CA ILE A 69 4.35 4.18 4.06
C ILE A 69 3.49 4.44 2.83
N LEU A 70 4.07 4.28 1.65
CA LEU A 70 3.35 4.42 0.38
C LEU A 70 3.32 3.10 -0.35
N LYS A 71 2.13 2.62 -0.69
CA LYS A 71 1.97 1.45 -1.55
C LYS A 71 1.40 1.86 -2.90
N LEU A 72 1.94 1.26 -3.94
CA LEU A 72 1.51 1.44 -5.34
C LEU A 72 1.80 0.17 -6.15
N ASN A 73 1.16 0.05 -7.30
CA ASN A 73 1.43 -1.02 -8.25
C ASN A 73 2.23 -0.53 -9.47
N GLU A 74 2.59 -1.45 -10.40
CA GLU A 74 3.37 -1.13 -11.60
C GLU A 74 2.72 -0.11 -12.52
N HIS A 75 1.40 -0.02 -12.57
CA HIS A 75 0.68 0.96 -13.42
C HIS A 75 0.69 2.35 -12.76
N GLU A 76 0.46 2.39 -11.46
CA GLU A 76 0.42 3.62 -10.67
C GLU A 76 1.80 4.28 -10.63
N MET A 77 2.90 3.51 -10.54
CA MET A 77 4.25 4.07 -10.53
C MET A 77 4.59 4.83 -11.80
N GLU A 78 4.14 4.36 -12.97
CA GLU A 78 4.34 5.07 -14.23
C GLU A 78 3.58 6.40 -14.26
N VAL A 79 2.34 6.40 -13.77
CA VAL A 79 1.49 7.60 -13.73
C VAL A 79 2.09 8.70 -12.85
N ILE A 80 2.60 8.35 -11.66
CA ILE A 80 3.06 9.36 -10.68
C ILE A 80 4.51 9.80 -10.85
N THR A 81 5.34 9.03 -11.55
CA THR A 81 6.79 9.35 -11.71
C THR A 81 7.26 9.38 -13.16
N ASN A 82 6.41 9.00 -14.12
CA ASN A 82 6.77 8.83 -15.54
C ASN A 82 7.95 7.85 -15.74
N SER A 83 8.10 6.86 -14.85
CA SER A 83 9.14 5.83 -14.88
C SER A 83 8.55 4.44 -14.74
N LYS A 84 9.12 3.47 -15.48
CA LYS A 84 8.79 2.04 -15.39
C LYS A 84 9.79 1.24 -14.56
N ASP A 85 10.87 1.86 -14.11
CA ASP A 85 11.87 1.19 -13.27
C ASP A 85 11.50 1.32 -11.79
N PRO A 86 11.10 0.20 -11.12
CA PRO A 86 10.64 0.25 -9.73
C PRO A 86 11.69 0.79 -8.76
N ARG A 87 12.98 0.56 -9.04
CA ARG A 87 14.06 1.05 -8.17
C ARG A 87 14.24 2.57 -8.26
N THR A 88 14.14 3.12 -9.46
CA THR A 88 14.15 4.57 -9.68
C THR A 88 12.92 5.22 -9.04
N VAL A 89 11.73 4.66 -9.27
CA VAL A 89 10.48 5.14 -8.67
C VAL A 89 10.58 5.17 -7.14
N ALA A 90 11.02 4.06 -6.53
CA ALA A 90 11.10 3.96 -5.07
C ALA A 90 12.06 5.00 -4.47
N ARG A 91 13.21 5.27 -5.10
CA ARG A 91 14.13 6.33 -4.66
C ARG A 91 13.51 7.71 -4.80
N THR A 92 12.90 8.01 -5.95
CA THR A 92 12.25 9.30 -6.20
C THR A 92 11.18 9.61 -5.15
N LEU A 93 10.34 8.62 -4.81
CA LEU A 93 9.30 8.79 -3.79
C LEU A 93 9.88 8.93 -2.37
N ALA A 94 10.95 8.22 -2.07
CA ALA A 94 11.65 8.36 -0.79
C ALA A 94 12.33 9.74 -0.66
N ASP A 95 12.90 10.27 -1.74
CA ASP A 95 13.48 11.63 -1.77
C ASP A 95 12.40 12.72 -1.56
N GLN A 96 11.13 12.41 -1.85
CA GLN A 96 9.96 13.26 -1.57
C GLN A 96 9.42 13.12 -0.14
N GLY A 97 10.06 12.31 0.72
CA GLY A 97 9.75 12.22 2.14
C GLY A 97 9.15 10.89 2.62
N VAL A 98 8.81 9.97 1.71
CA VAL A 98 8.24 8.66 2.09
C VAL A 98 9.32 7.78 2.72
N ARG A 99 9.02 7.20 3.90
CA ARG A 99 10.00 6.36 4.63
C ARG A 99 10.06 4.92 4.10
N GLU A 100 8.91 4.35 3.77
CA GLU A 100 8.77 2.99 3.23
C GLU A 100 7.97 3.05 1.93
N VAL A 101 8.58 2.70 0.81
CA VAL A 101 7.90 2.60 -0.49
C VAL A 101 7.72 1.13 -0.83
N VAL A 102 6.49 0.73 -1.06
CA VAL A 102 6.09 -0.65 -1.38
C VAL A 102 5.50 -0.67 -2.79
N ILE A 103 6.17 -1.32 -3.72
CA ILE A 103 5.72 -1.47 -5.11
C ILE A 103 5.34 -2.91 -5.38
N THR A 104 4.06 -3.17 -5.65
CA THR A 104 3.59 -4.50 -6.02
C THR A 104 3.69 -4.69 -7.54
N LEU A 105 4.20 -5.84 -7.96
CA LEU A 105 4.57 -6.17 -9.35
C LEU A 105 3.83 -7.43 -9.85
N GLY A 106 2.63 -7.64 -9.38
CA GLY A 106 1.80 -8.80 -9.73
C GLY A 106 2.51 -10.13 -9.45
N SER A 107 2.59 -11.00 -10.45
CA SER A 107 3.25 -12.31 -10.35
C SER A 107 4.78 -12.23 -10.16
N TYR A 108 5.39 -11.07 -10.34
CA TYR A 108 6.81 -10.86 -10.07
C TYR A 108 7.10 -10.56 -8.60
N GLY A 109 6.05 -10.43 -7.75
CA GLY A 109 6.19 -10.17 -6.33
C GLY A 109 6.11 -8.69 -5.99
N SER A 110 7.01 -8.20 -5.17
CA SER A 110 7.05 -6.78 -4.79
C SER A 110 8.47 -6.30 -4.47
N LEU A 111 8.66 -4.99 -4.58
CA LEU A 111 9.87 -4.29 -4.18
C LEU A 111 9.54 -3.36 -3.02
N ILE A 112 10.29 -3.46 -1.94
CA ILE A 112 10.21 -2.54 -0.80
C ILE A 112 11.50 -1.75 -0.75
N TYR A 113 11.39 -0.43 -0.60
CA TYR A 113 12.52 0.46 -0.35
C TYR A 113 12.33 1.17 0.99
N ALA A 114 13.24 0.92 1.91
CA ALA A 114 13.23 1.49 3.24
C ALA A 114 14.66 1.56 3.78
N ASP A 115 14.96 2.55 4.61
CA ASP A 115 16.30 2.75 5.22
C ASP A 115 17.44 2.72 4.17
N ARG A 116 17.18 3.23 2.96
CA ARG A 116 18.09 3.26 1.80
C ARG A 116 18.48 1.87 1.24
N HIS A 117 17.71 0.83 1.57
CA HIS A 117 17.91 -0.53 1.09
C HIS A 117 16.70 -1.02 0.29
N PHE A 118 16.96 -1.88 -0.68
CA PHE A 118 15.94 -2.57 -1.45
C PHE A 118 15.74 -3.99 -0.92
N TYR A 119 14.48 -4.38 -0.76
CA TYR A 119 14.07 -5.73 -0.40
C TYR A 119 13.18 -6.25 -1.52
N GLU A 120 13.68 -7.24 -2.26
CA GLU A 120 12.94 -7.93 -3.30
C GLU A 120 12.17 -9.09 -2.68
N ILE A 121 10.86 -9.07 -2.83
CA ILE A 121 9.96 -10.05 -2.25
C ILE A 121 9.38 -10.89 -3.39
N PRO A 122 9.71 -12.18 -3.49
CA PRO A 122 9.13 -13.02 -4.52
C PRO A 122 7.64 -13.26 -4.27
N ALA A 123 6.85 -13.40 -5.35
CA ALA A 123 5.49 -13.90 -5.23
C ALA A 123 5.51 -15.38 -4.86
N PHE A 124 4.55 -15.81 -4.06
CA PHE A 124 4.27 -17.24 -3.89
C PHE A 124 3.31 -17.72 -4.98
N GLN A 125 3.42 -18.97 -5.36
CA GLN A 125 2.57 -19.55 -6.41
C GLN A 125 1.22 -19.96 -5.82
N PRO A 126 0.09 -19.37 -6.24
CA PRO A 126 -1.23 -19.84 -5.85
C PRO A 126 -1.53 -21.19 -6.52
N ARG A 127 -2.40 -22.00 -5.94
CA ARG A 127 -2.92 -23.24 -6.54
C ARG A 127 -3.72 -22.95 -7.81
N GLU A 128 -4.56 -21.89 -7.72
CA GLU A 128 -5.31 -21.33 -8.84
C GLU A 128 -5.54 -19.85 -8.60
N VAL A 129 -5.80 -19.09 -9.67
CA VAL A 129 -6.17 -17.68 -9.58
C VAL A 129 -7.67 -17.57 -9.83
N VAL A 130 -8.43 -17.34 -8.74
CA VAL A 130 -9.89 -17.21 -8.77
C VAL A 130 -10.30 -15.75 -8.88
N ASP A 131 -9.76 -14.89 -7.98
CA ASP A 131 -10.12 -13.46 -7.94
C ASP A 131 -8.96 -12.62 -7.39
N ALA A 132 -8.51 -11.63 -8.17
CA ALA A 132 -7.45 -10.70 -7.76
C ALA A 132 -7.99 -9.43 -7.07
N THR A 133 -9.30 -9.23 -7.00
CA THR A 133 -9.90 -8.06 -6.38
C THR A 133 -9.54 -7.99 -4.89
N GLY A 134 -9.07 -6.84 -4.42
CA GLY A 134 -8.66 -6.67 -3.02
C GLY A 134 -7.29 -7.24 -2.65
N CYS A 135 -6.49 -7.78 -3.59
CA CYS A 135 -5.11 -8.19 -3.29
C CYS A 135 -4.24 -7.02 -2.83
N GLY A 136 -4.46 -5.81 -3.36
CA GLY A 136 -3.78 -4.60 -2.91
C GLY A 136 -4.05 -4.31 -1.44
N ASP A 137 -5.31 -4.32 -1.03
CA ASP A 137 -5.73 -4.09 0.36
C ASP A 137 -5.22 -5.19 1.30
N THR A 138 -5.26 -6.46 0.82
CA THR A 138 -4.72 -7.61 1.53
C THR A 138 -3.22 -7.46 1.77
N TYR A 139 -2.47 -7.03 0.74
CA TYR A 139 -1.04 -6.77 0.88
C TYR A 139 -0.77 -5.67 1.90
N SER A 140 -1.46 -4.52 1.78
CA SER A 140 -1.34 -3.41 2.72
C SER A 140 -1.61 -3.87 4.15
N THR A 141 -2.69 -4.62 4.37
CA THR A 141 -3.08 -5.13 5.68
C THR A 141 -2.01 -6.04 6.28
N GLY A 142 -1.52 -7.03 5.53
CA GLY A 142 -0.48 -7.96 5.98
C GLY A 142 0.84 -7.26 6.28
N TYR A 143 1.25 -6.35 5.40
CA TYR A 143 2.45 -5.56 5.59
C TYR A 143 2.38 -4.71 6.86
N LEU A 144 1.32 -3.91 7.02
CA LEU A 144 1.12 -3.04 8.17
C LEU A 144 1.01 -3.83 9.48
N TYR A 145 0.30 -4.97 9.48
CA TYR A 145 0.23 -5.85 10.64
C TYR A 145 1.64 -6.25 11.12
N CYS A 146 2.48 -6.76 10.23
CA CYS A 146 3.84 -7.18 10.56
C CYS A 146 4.71 -6.00 11.01
N ARG A 147 4.63 -4.84 10.33
CA ARG A 147 5.40 -3.64 10.72
C ARG A 147 5.00 -3.15 12.11
N LEU A 148 3.72 -3.22 12.48
CA LEU A 148 3.25 -2.88 13.83
C LEU A 148 3.69 -3.87 14.92
N GLN A 149 4.01 -5.12 14.55
CA GLN A 149 4.64 -6.10 15.43
C GLN A 149 6.17 -5.94 15.52
N GLY A 150 6.77 -5.00 14.79
CA GLY A 150 8.22 -4.78 14.77
C GLY A 150 9.00 -5.71 13.85
N MET A 151 8.33 -6.46 12.97
CA MET A 151 8.99 -7.32 12.00
C MET A 151 9.79 -6.53 10.97
N GLY A 152 10.87 -7.11 10.46
CA GLY A 152 11.70 -6.51 9.42
C GLY A 152 10.95 -6.34 8.08
N TYR A 153 11.45 -5.45 7.22
CA TYR A 153 10.80 -5.12 5.94
C TYR A 153 10.62 -6.33 5.03
N ALA A 154 11.66 -7.17 4.90
CA ALA A 154 11.59 -8.37 4.08
C ALA A 154 10.59 -9.40 4.61
N GLU A 155 10.56 -9.60 5.92
CA GLU A 155 9.63 -10.53 6.57
C GLU A 155 8.18 -10.05 6.43
N ALA A 156 7.93 -8.74 6.66
CA ALA A 156 6.62 -8.13 6.47
C ALA A 156 6.13 -8.25 5.02
N GLY A 157 7.03 -8.03 4.04
CA GLY A 157 6.72 -8.20 2.64
C GLY A 157 6.38 -9.66 2.27
N ARG A 158 7.14 -10.63 2.77
CA ARG A 158 6.86 -12.06 2.55
C ARG A 158 5.51 -12.48 3.15
N PHE A 159 5.21 -12.03 4.35
CA PHE A 159 3.91 -12.26 4.99
C PHE A 159 2.76 -11.69 4.16
N ALA A 160 2.88 -10.44 3.72
CA ALA A 160 1.89 -9.80 2.86
C ALA A 160 1.69 -10.53 1.52
N ALA A 161 2.80 -10.97 0.90
CA ALA A 161 2.75 -11.76 -0.34
C ALA A 161 2.06 -13.11 -0.14
N ALA A 162 2.30 -13.80 0.98
CA ALA A 162 1.64 -15.06 1.33
C ALA A 162 0.13 -14.87 1.56
N MET A 163 -0.28 -13.78 2.22
CA MET A 163 -1.70 -13.42 2.36
C MET A 163 -2.35 -13.21 0.98
N CYS A 164 -1.69 -12.46 0.07
CA CYS A 164 -2.19 -12.26 -1.28
C CYS A 164 -2.34 -13.57 -2.06
N THR A 165 -1.40 -14.50 -1.91
CA THR A 165 -1.48 -15.81 -2.55
C THR A 165 -2.72 -16.57 -2.12
N LEU A 166 -3.01 -16.61 -0.83
CA LEU A 166 -4.23 -17.23 -0.30
C LEU A 166 -5.51 -16.48 -0.75
N LYS A 167 -5.45 -15.13 -0.79
CA LYS A 167 -6.58 -14.32 -1.27
C LYS A 167 -6.91 -14.61 -2.75
N LEU A 168 -5.90 -14.81 -3.59
CA LEU A 168 -6.08 -15.13 -5.01
C LEU A 168 -6.86 -16.42 -5.25
N GLU A 169 -6.80 -17.38 -4.31
CA GLU A 169 -7.46 -18.69 -4.40
C GLU A 169 -8.97 -18.66 -4.08
N HIS A 170 -9.50 -17.50 -3.64
CA HIS A 170 -10.89 -17.38 -3.19
C HIS A 170 -11.54 -16.06 -3.63
N ASN A 171 -12.86 -16.08 -3.83
CA ASN A 171 -13.67 -14.87 -4.00
C ASN A 171 -13.86 -14.15 -2.66
N GLY A 172 -14.05 -12.84 -2.71
CA GLY A 172 -14.31 -12.02 -1.52
C GLY A 172 -13.05 -11.61 -0.76
N PRO A 173 -13.17 -11.06 0.44
CA PRO A 173 -12.04 -10.63 1.26
C PRO A 173 -11.21 -11.82 1.76
N PHE A 174 -9.97 -11.54 2.19
CA PHE A 174 -9.11 -12.55 2.83
C PHE A 174 -9.77 -13.09 4.12
N ASP A 175 -9.84 -14.42 4.24
CA ASP A 175 -10.45 -15.14 5.37
C ASP A 175 -9.52 -16.24 5.95
N GLY A 176 -8.25 -16.29 5.51
CA GLY A 176 -7.27 -17.26 5.97
C GLY A 176 -6.77 -17.00 7.41
N THR A 177 -6.11 -18.00 7.98
CA THR A 177 -5.50 -17.95 9.32
C THR A 177 -4.00 -17.69 9.26
N LEU A 178 -3.39 -17.33 10.41
CA LEU A 178 -1.94 -17.22 10.54
C LEU A 178 -1.23 -18.54 10.16
N ALA A 179 -1.80 -19.68 10.53
CA ALA A 179 -1.24 -20.99 10.20
C ALA A 179 -1.24 -21.26 8.68
N ASP A 180 -2.24 -20.75 7.96
CA ASP A 180 -2.30 -20.87 6.50
C ASP A 180 -1.21 -20.01 5.86
N ILE A 181 -1.01 -18.79 6.33
CA ILE A 181 0.05 -17.89 5.87
C ILE A 181 1.42 -18.51 6.11
N GLU A 182 1.70 -19.01 7.32
CA GLU A 182 2.96 -19.67 7.65
C GLU A 182 3.23 -20.90 6.77
N ARG A 183 2.18 -21.63 6.39
CA ARG A 183 2.30 -22.75 5.46
C ARG A 183 2.74 -22.33 4.06
N VAL A 184 2.25 -21.20 3.56
CA VAL A 184 2.66 -20.65 2.25
C VAL A 184 4.10 -20.13 2.31
N MET A 185 4.54 -19.59 3.45
CA MET A 185 5.87 -19.00 3.61
C MET A 185 7.01 -20.04 3.73
N ARG A 186 6.69 -21.32 4.01
CA ARG A 186 7.67 -22.44 4.11
C ARG A 186 8.15 -22.90 2.75
#